data_36a0142a4d928a064048197d229390ee
#
_entry.id   36a0142a4d928a064048197d229390ee
#
_cell.length_a   1.000
_cell.length_b   1.000
_cell.length_c   1.000
_cell.angle_alpha   90.00
_cell.angle_beta   90.00
_cell.angle_gamma   90.00
#
_symmetry.space_group_name_H-M   'P 1'
#
loop_
_entity.id
_entity.type
_entity.pdbx_description
1 polymer ?
#
loop_
_entity_poly.entity_id
_entity_poly.type
_entity_poly.pdbx_seq_one_letter_code
_entity_poly.pdbx_strand_id
1 'polypeptide(L)'
;FPKGVSGGFDYGRFWRDSLCAGVAAGEIATRVRGDFPVDLFTVGLIQNIGILLLIRSRPLEYGGAIGVARATDVHHVVGEREVLGVDHALVGSLIGKEWELPAILVAAIQHSHFSEVEEKIPDGSKTVIQAVNLSNLVTDVLFEHERKDARKILDTRARSFFGFGPKVVDEILSGVPAHAAAIGEAFSIEVDAKTEAAAAPAEEELLNKCPACEAEEQS
;
A
#
# COMPACT_ATOMS: atom_id res chain seq x y z
N PHE A 1 1.08 -3.52 -17.60
CA PHE A 1 0.99 -2.59 -16.47
C PHE A 1 1.25 -1.17 -16.98
N PRO A 2 0.43 -0.16 -16.59
CA PRO A 2 0.78 1.24 -16.83
C PRO A 2 2.14 1.55 -16.23
N LYS A 3 3.00 2.26 -16.96
CA LYS A 3 4.33 2.66 -16.50
C LYS A 3 4.44 4.18 -16.49
N GLY A 4 5.30 4.69 -15.61
CA GLY A 4 5.60 6.11 -15.52
C GLY A 4 4.55 6.91 -14.74
N VAL A 5 4.66 8.24 -14.83
CA VAL A 5 3.76 9.19 -14.14
C VAL A 5 2.64 9.58 -15.09
N SER A 6 1.41 9.46 -14.66
CA SER A 6 0.22 9.91 -15.40
C SER A 6 -0.74 10.58 -14.42
N GLY A 7 -1.16 11.82 -14.72
CA GLY A 7 -2.03 12.59 -13.83
C GLY A 7 -1.44 12.85 -12.44
N GLY A 8 -0.11 12.93 -12.33
CA GLY A 8 0.59 13.12 -11.04
C GLY A 8 0.79 11.85 -10.20
N PHE A 9 0.33 10.68 -10.69
CA PHE A 9 0.50 9.41 -10.00
C PHE A 9 1.62 8.57 -10.61
N ASP A 10 2.51 8.06 -9.77
CA ASP A 10 3.63 7.20 -10.15
C ASP A 10 3.23 5.72 -10.10
N TYR A 11 2.87 5.17 -11.26
CA TYR A 11 2.53 3.76 -11.39
C TYR A 11 3.72 2.83 -11.16
N GLY A 12 4.95 3.28 -11.47
CA GLY A 12 6.16 2.50 -11.21
C GLY A 12 6.34 2.29 -9.72
N ARG A 13 6.23 3.37 -8.94
CA ARG A 13 6.26 3.32 -7.49
C ARG A 13 5.16 2.41 -6.92
N PHE A 14 3.93 2.55 -7.40
CA PHE A 14 2.81 1.72 -6.94
C PHE A 14 3.09 0.23 -7.13
N TRP A 15 3.56 -0.17 -8.32
CA TRP A 15 3.84 -1.58 -8.60
C TRP A 15 5.04 -2.11 -7.83
N ARG A 16 6.09 -1.30 -7.67
CA ARG A 16 7.24 -1.61 -6.81
C ARG A 16 6.79 -1.89 -5.38
N ASP A 17 6.03 -0.97 -4.80
CA ASP A 17 5.56 -1.06 -3.41
C ASP A 17 4.63 -2.26 -3.22
N SER A 18 3.71 -2.50 -4.16
CA SER A 18 2.84 -3.68 -4.18
C SER A 18 3.63 -4.98 -4.24
N LEU A 19 4.65 -5.05 -5.09
CA LEU A 19 5.51 -6.23 -5.20
C LEU A 19 6.31 -6.47 -3.91
N CYS A 20 6.89 -5.42 -3.35
CA CYS A 20 7.62 -5.52 -2.08
C CYS A 20 6.71 -5.94 -0.93
N ALA A 21 5.46 -5.43 -0.89
CA ALA A 21 4.49 -5.85 0.10
C ALA A 21 4.12 -7.33 -0.05
N GLY A 22 3.95 -7.82 -1.28
CA GLY A 22 3.74 -9.23 -1.56
C GLY A 22 4.90 -10.10 -1.07
N VAL A 23 6.14 -9.74 -1.45
CA VAL A 23 7.35 -10.45 -1.00
C VAL A 23 7.47 -10.42 0.52
N ALA A 24 7.27 -9.27 1.16
CA ALA A 24 7.32 -9.14 2.61
C ALA A 24 6.28 -10.04 3.30
N ALA A 25 5.05 -10.09 2.78
CA ALA A 25 4.02 -10.98 3.31
C ALA A 25 4.40 -12.47 3.18
N GLY A 26 4.98 -12.87 2.05
CA GLY A 26 5.54 -14.21 1.84
C GLY A 26 6.69 -14.53 2.80
N GLU A 27 7.64 -13.60 2.99
CA GLU A 27 8.75 -13.74 3.96
C GLU A 27 8.24 -13.86 5.41
N ILE A 28 7.20 -13.14 5.77
CA ILE A 28 6.55 -13.27 7.07
C ILE A 28 5.94 -14.67 7.21
N ALA A 29 5.24 -15.15 6.17
CA ALA A 29 4.61 -16.48 6.19
C ALA A 29 5.61 -17.61 6.47
N THR A 30 6.81 -17.55 5.88
CA THR A 30 7.83 -18.57 6.09
C THR A 30 8.37 -18.63 7.52
N ARG A 31 8.22 -17.55 8.29
CA ARG A 31 8.73 -17.41 9.66
C ARG A 31 7.67 -17.66 10.74
N VAL A 32 6.40 -17.61 10.37
CA VAL A 32 5.29 -17.90 11.27
C VAL A 32 5.06 -19.41 11.33
N ARG A 33 4.88 -19.96 12.53
CA ARG A 33 4.52 -21.37 12.70
C ARG A 33 3.06 -21.59 12.35
N GLY A 34 2.79 -22.52 11.47
CA GLY A 34 1.46 -22.90 11.01
C GLY A 34 1.24 -22.55 9.54
N ASP A 35 0.13 -23.09 9.01
CA ASP A 35 -0.26 -22.84 7.63
C ASP A 35 -1.21 -21.66 7.54
N PHE A 36 -1.05 -20.88 6.48
CA PHE A 36 -2.01 -19.84 6.15
C PHE A 36 -3.06 -20.41 5.19
N PRO A 37 -4.34 -20.04 5.38
CA PRO A 37 -5.44 -20.55 4.54
C PRO A 37 -5.43 -19.91 3.13
N VAL A 38 -4.54 -18.96 2.89
CA VAL A 38 -4.38 -18.23 1.62
C VAL A 38 -2.91 -17.95 1.36
N ASP A 39 -2.55 -17.75 0.10
CA ASP A 39 -1.21 -17.31 -0.28
C ASP A 39 -0.99 -15.84 0.11
N LEU A 40 -0.11 -15.61 1.09
CA LEU A 40 0.15 -14.27 1.62
C LEU A 40 0.86 -13.36 0.63
N PHE A 41 1.68 -13.90 -0.29
CA PHE A 41 2.27 -13.10 -1.35
C PHE A 41 1.18 -12.44 -2.20
N THR A 42 0.18 -13.21 -2.63
CA THR A 42 -0.93 -12.70 -3.42
C THR A 42 -1.71 -11.63 -2.66
N VAL A 43 -2.02 -11.86 -1.38
CA VAL A 43 -2.75 -10.86 -0.57
C VAL A 43 -1.95 -9.58 -0.44
N GLY A 44 -0.65 -9.67 -0.12
CA GLY A 44 0.25 -8.53 0.00
C GLY A 44 0.37 -7.75 -1.31
N LEU A 45 0.39 -8.45 -2.47
CA LEU A 45 0.47 -7.83 -3.78
C LEU A 45 -0.75 -6.98 -4.13
N ILE A 46 -1.96 -7.47 -3.77
CA ILE A 46 -3.22 -6.81 -4.18
C ILE A 46 -3.86 -5.93 -3.11
N GLN A 47 -3.32 -5.89 -1.89
CA GLN A 47 -3.95 -5.18 -0.77
C GLN A 47 -4.24 -3.71 -1.04
N ASN A 48 -3.43 -3.06 -1.87
CA ASN A 48 -3.54 -1.64 -2.21
C ASN A 48 -4.27 -1.37 -3.54
N ILE A 49 -4.95 -2.37 -4.12
CA ILE A 49 -5.62 -2.26 -5.43
C ILE A 49 -6.63 -1.11 -5.49
N GLY A 50 -7.26 -0.76 -4.37
CA GLY A 50 -8.23 0.34 -4.27
C GLY A 50 -7.63 1.70 -4.62
N ILE A 51 -6.33 1.91 -4.45
CA ILE A 51 -5.62 3.13 -4.86
C ILE A 51 -5.82 3.40 -6.35
N LEU A 52 -5.69 2.37 -7.19
CA LEU A 52 -5.84 2.52 -8.64
C LEU A 52 -7.25 2.99 -9.04
N LEU A 53 -8.28 2.55 -8.31
CA LEU A 53 -9.65 3.00 -8.57
C LEU A 53 -9.85 4.44 -8.10
N LEU A 54 -9.35 4.81 -6.91
CA LEU A 54 -9.44 6.17 -6.38
C LEU A 54 -8.78 7.19 -7.31
N ILE A 55 -7.55 6.89 -7.76
CA ILE A 55 -6.83 7.76 -8.69
C ILE A 55 -7.54 7.88 -10.02
N ARG A 56 -8.10 6.79 -10.55
CA ARG A 56 -8.79 6.82 -11.83
C ARG A 56 -10.12 7.57 -11.76
N SER A 57 -10.83 7.47 -10.64
CA SER A 57 -12.15 8.06 -10.48
C SER A 57 -12.13 9.49 -9.92
N ARG A 58 -11.15 9.82 -9.07
CA ARG A 58 -11.05 11.10 -8.36
C ARG A 58 -9.60 11.56 -8.21
N PRO A 59 -8.90 11.83 -9.33
CA PRO A 59 -7.46 12.10 -9.32
C PRO A 59 -7.07 13.35 -8.49
N LEU A 60 -7.84 14.41 -8.58
CA LEU A 60 -7.54 15.67 -7.87
C LEU A 60 -7.77 15.52 -6.37
N GLU A 61 -8.88 14.93 -5.96
CA GLU A 61 -9.19 14.71 -4.55
C GLU A 61 -8.20 13.70 -3.91
N TYR A 62 -7.78 12.67 -4.67
CA TYR A 62 -6.76 11.75 -4.19
C TYR A 62 -5.40 12.46 -4.00
N GLY A 63 -5.01 13.32 -4.94
CA GLY A 63 -3.82 14.17 -4.79
C GLY A 63 -3.89 15.06 -3.55
N GLY A 64 -5.05 15.67 -3.30
CA GLY A 64 -5.31 16.44 -2.09
C GLY A 64 -5.21 15.62 -0.81
N ALA A 65 -5.73 14.39 -0.81
CA ALA A 65 -5.65 13.46 0.32
C ALA A 65 -4.20 13.12 0.70
N ILE A 66 -3.36 12.85 -0.31
CA ILE A 66 -1.93 12.61 -0.10
C ILE A 66 -1.23 13.89 0.41
N GLY A 67 -1.60 15.07 -0.10
CA GLY A 67 -1.10 16.35 0.38
C GLY A 67 -1.42 16.59 1.86
N VAL A 68 -2.65 16.31 2.28
CA VAL A 68 -3.07 16.41 3.69
C VAL A 68 -2.28 15.45 4.56
N ALA A 69 -2.15 14.18 4.16
CA ALA A 69 -1.41 13.17 4.91
C ALA A 69 0.05 13.60 5.15
N ARG A 70 0.72 14.14 4.12
CA ARG A 70 2.10 14.64 4.22
C ARG A 70 2.21 15.87 5.11
N ALA A 71 1.30 16.82 4.98
CA ALA A 71 1.33 18.05 5.76
C ALA A 71 1.11 17.80 7.27
N THR A 72 0.36 16.76 7.63
CA THR A 72 0.02 16.42 9.01
C THR A 72 0.84 15.26 9.59
N ASP A 73 1.78 14.69 8.83
CA ASP A 73 2.64 13.55 9.21
C ASP A 73 1.82 12.33 9.68
N VAL A 74 0.71 12.05 8.96
CA VAL A 74 -0.15 10.90 9.21
C VAL A 74 -0.13 9.93 8.02
N HIS A 75 -0.59 8.69 8.25
CA HIS A 75 -0.69 7.71 7.18
C HIS A 75 -1.72 8.14 6.12
N HIS A 76 -1.44 7.90 4.83
CA HIS A 76 -2.28 8.32 3.71
C HIS A 76 -3.76 7.87 3.81
N VAL A 77 -4.05 6.73 4.44
CA VAL A 77 -5.42 6.28 4.76
C VAL A 77 -6.21 7.33 5.56
N VAL A 78 -5.56 8.07 6.46
CA VAL A 78 -6.21 9.14 7.23
C VAL A 78 -6.57 10.30 6.33
N GLY A 79 -5.63 10.75 5.48
CA GLY A 79 -5.89 11.81 4.49
C GLY A 79 -6.97 11.41 3.47
N GLU A 80 -6.98 10.15 3.03
CA GLU A 80 -8.03 9.63 2.15
C GLU A 80 -9.41 9.72 2.79
N ARG A 81 -9.55 9.30 4.05
CA ARG A 81 -10.83 9.41 4.78
C ARG A 81 -11.28 10.84 4.99
N GLU A 82 -10.34 11.74 5.26
CA GLU A 82 -10.63 13.16 5.48
C GLU A 82 -11.13 13.83 4.21
N VAL A 83 -10.48 13.58 3.07
CA VAL A 83 -10.79 14.28 1.80
C VAL A 83 -11.85 13.55 0.99
N LEU A 84 -11.80 12.21 0.93
CA LEU A 84 -12.67 11.38 0.07
C LEU A 84 -13.85 10.78 0.83
N GLY A 85 -13.81 10.75 2.18
CA GLY A 85 -14.79 10.05 3.02
C GLY A 85 -14.62 8.52 3.04
N VAL A 86 -13.70 7.98 2.27
CA VAL A 86 -13.36 6.55 2.17
C VAL A 86 -11.85 6.39 2.01
N ASP A 87 -11.33 5.20 2.35
CA ASP A 87 -9.94 4.85 2.08
C ASP A 87 -9.82 3.77 1.02
N HIS A 88 -8.61 3.60 0.49
CA HIS A 88 -8.33 2.60 -0.53
C HIS A 88 -8.50 1.15 -0.03
N ALA A 89 -8.34 0.87 1.26
CA ALA A 89 -8.54 -0.48 1.81
C ALA A 89 -10.01 -0.87 1.75
N LEU A 90 -10.92 0.05 2.11
CA LEU A 90 -12.36 -0.15 1.95
C LEU A 90 -12.73 -0.32 0.47
N VAL A 91 -12.24 0.57 -0.41
CA VAL A 91 -12.50 0.48 -1.85
C VAL A 91 -11.95 -0.83 -2.44
N GLY A 92 -10.73 -1.23 -2.07
CA GLY A 92 -10.14 -2.51 -2.48
C GLY A 92 -10.96 -3.72 -2.02
N SER A 93 -11.50 -3.67 -0.82
CA SER A 93 -12.37 -4.73 -0.30
C SER A 93 -13.68 -4.85 -1.09
N LEU A 94 -14.26 -3.72 -1.53
CA LEU A 94 -15.44 -3.71 -2.38
C LEU A 94 -15.16 -4.30 -3.76
N ILE A 95 -14.01 -3.97 -4.35
CA ILE A 95 -13.52 -4.59 -5.59
C ILE A 95 -13.35 -6.11 -5.39
N GLY A 96 -12.74 -6.51 -4.29
CA GLY A 96 -12.55 -7.93 -3.96
C GLY A 96 -13.87 -8.69 -3.84
N LYS A 97 -14.90 -8.08 -3.26
CA LYS A 97 -16.25 -8.65 -3.19
C LYS A 97 -16.87 -8.80 -4.58
N GLU A 98 -16.77 -7.77 -5.43
CA GLU A 98 -17.28 -7.80 -6.80
C GLU A 98 -16.58 -8.85 -7.66
N TRP A 99 -15.31 -9.11 -7.42
CA TRP A 99 -14.53 -10.15 -8.09
C TRP A 99 -14.70 -11.55 -7.44
N GLU A 100 -15.60 -11.67 -6.49
CA GLU A 100 -15.88 -12.93 -5.78
C GLU A 100 -14.63 -13.54 -5.13
N LEU A 101 -13.69 -12.69 -4.66
CA LEU A 101 -12.53 -13.20 -3.93
C LEU A 101 -12.96 -13.86 -2.61
N PRO A 102 -12.22 -14.86 -2.14
CA PRO A 102 -12.46 -15.48 -0.84
C PRO A 102 -12.61 -14.45 0.29
N ALA A 103 -13.60 -14.64 1.17
CA ALA A 103 -13.93 -13.69 2.24
C ALA A 103 -12.73 -13.31 3.12
N ILE A 104 -11.78 -14.24 3.29
CA ILE A 104 -10.56 -14.01 4.07
C ILE A 104 -9.61 -13.03 3.38
N LEU A 105 -9.52 -13.05 2.04
CA LEU A 105 -8.76 -12.07 1.26
C LEU A 105 -9.42 -10.70 1.36
N VAL A 106 -10.74 -10.64 1.19
CA VAL A 106 -11.50 -9.40 1.29
C VAL A 106 -11.30 -8.75 2.66
N ALA A 107 -11.37 -9.54 3.73
CA ALA A 107 -11.12 -9.06 5.09
C ALA A 107 -9.67 -8.58 5.26
N ALA A 108 -8.69 -9.29 4.70
CA ALA A 108 -7.30 -8.90 4.78
C ALA A 108 -7.01 -7.58 4.05
N ILE A 109 -7.62 -7.36 2.88
CA ILE A 109 -7.53 -6.08 2.15
C ILE A 109 -8.18 -4.97 2.97
N GLN A 110 -9.41 -5.18 3.48
CA GLN A 110 -10.16 -4.17 4.22
C GLN A 110 -9.44 -3.69 5.48
N HIS A 111 -8.72 -4.59 6.15
CA HIS A 111 -8.06 -4.31 7.42
C HIS A 111 -6.52 -4.23 7.32
N SER A 112 -5.97 -4.11 6.11
CA SER A 112 -4.52 -4.15 5.84
C SER A 112 -3.71 -3.09 6.59
N HIS A 113 -4.29 -1.94 6.95
CA HIS A 113 -3.63 -0.82 7.63
C HIS A 113 -3.94 -0.74 9.14
N PHE A 114 -4.88 -1.54 9.65
CA PHE A 114 -5.32 -1.48 11.04
C PHE A 114 -4.90 -2.74 11.81
N SER A 115 -4.42 -2.54 13.05
CA SER A 115 -4.02 -3.65 13.94
C SER A 115 -5.21 -4.23 14.71
N GLU A 116 -6.27 -3.46 14.85
CA GLU A 116 -7.48 -3.84 15.59
C GLU A 116 -8.64 -3.98 14.62
N VAL A 117 -9.36 -5.06 14.75
CA VAL A 117 -10.53 -5.38 13.94
C VAL A 117 -11.72 -5.51 14.89
N GLU A 118 -12.63 -4.55 14.84
CA GLU A 118 -13.84 -4.52 15.66
C GLU A 118 -14.98 -5.32 15.04
N GLU A 119 -14.92 -5.57 13.74
CA GLU A 119 -15.95 -6.28 13.00
C GLU A 119 -15.78 -7.81 13.09
N LYS A 120 -16.87 -8.55 12.91
CA LYS A 120 -16.83 -10.00 12.78
C LYS A 120 -16.14 -10.36 11.45
N ILE A 121 -14.95 -10.95 11.55
CA ILE A 121 -14.16 -11.41 10.42
C ILE A 121 -14.26 -12.92 10.28
N PRO A 122 -14.05 -13.50 9.07
CA PRO A 122 -13.98 -14.93 8.88
C PRO A 122 -12.91 -15.59 9.76
N ASP A 123 -13.15 -16.84 10.17
CA ASP A 123 -12.18 -17.60 10.95
C ASP A 123 -10.83 -17.69 10.21
N GLY A 124 -9.74 -17.57 10.95
CA GLY A 124 -8.38 -17.55 10.40
C GLY A 124 -7.92 -16.21 9.79
N SER A 125 -8.82 -15.25 9.58
CA SER A 125 -8.45 -13.94 8.99
C SER A 125 -7.49 -13.12 9.83
N LYS A 126 -7.53 -13.25 11.15
CA LYS A 126 -6.73 -12.43 12.07
C LYS A 126 -5.23 -12.53 11.78
N THR A 127 -4.70 -13.73 11.63
CA THR A 127 -3.28 -13.96 11.36
C THR A 127 -2.90 -13.45 9.98
N VAL A 128 -3.78 -13.61 8.97
CA VAL A 128 -3.59 -13.06 7.62
C VAL A 128 -3.55 -11.54 7.65
N ILE A 129 -4.52 -10.89 8.32
CA ILE A 129 -4.57 -9.43 8.49
C ILE A 129 -3.30 -8.91 9.17
N GLN A 130 -2.84 -9.59 10.23
CA GLN A 130 -1.62 -9.23 10.94
C GLN A 130 -0.37 -9.31 10.03
N ALA A 131 -0.26 -10.36 9.22
CA ALA A 131 0.85 -10.53 8.30
C ALA A 131 0.85 -9.45 7.20
N VAL A 132 -0.33 -9.16 6.63
CA VAL A 132 -0.53 -8.12 5.62
C VAL A 132 -0.24 -6.73 6.20
N ASN A 133 -0.69 -6.45 7.41
CA ASN A 133 -0.37 -5.20 8.10
C ASN A 133 1.15 -5.01 8.31
N LEU A 134 1.87 -6.08 8.71
CA LEU A 134 3.33 -6.01 8.81
C LEU A 134 4.00 -5.81 7.46
N SER A 135 3.50 -6.40 6.39
CA SER A 135 4.08 -6.23 5.06
C SER A 135 3.97 -4.80 4.56
N ASN A 136 2.89 -4.09 4.87
CA ASN A 136 2.77 -2.65 4.62
C ASN A 136 3.84 -1.85 5.40
N LEU A 137 3.99 -2.14 6.69
CA LEU A 137 5.00 -1.46 7.51
C LEU A 137 6.43 -1.75 7.04
N VAL A 138 6.69 -2.93 6.48
CA VAL A 138 7.99 -3.23 5.86
C VAL A 138 8.23 -2.31 4.66
N THR A 139 7.23 -2.13 3.78
CA THR A 139 7.36 -1.21 2.64
C THR A 139 7.49 0.25 3.07
N ASP A 140 6.77 0.67 4.11
CA ASP A 140 6.89 2.03 4.68
C ASP A 140 8.32 2.30 5.15
N VAL A 141 8.95 1.32 5.81
CA VAL A 141 10.34 1.45 6.28
C VAL A 141 11.33 1.43 5.12
N LEU A 142 11.15 0.55 4.12
CA LEU A 142 12.07 0.40 3.00
C LEU A 142 12.12 1.63 2.10
N PHE A 143 10.99 2.30 1.94
CA PHE A 143 10.86 3.43 1.00
C PHE A 143 10.62 4.76 1.69
N GLU A 144 10.83 4.82 3.02
CA GLU A 144 10.66 6.03 3.83
C GLU A 144 9.33 6.75 3.57
N HIS A 145 8.26 5.96 3.41
CA HIS A 145 6.92 6.50 3.19
C HIS A 145 6.42 7.21 4.45
N GLU A 146 6.29 8.51 4.36
CA GLU A 146 5.45 9.43 5.15
C GLU A 146 5.59 9.40 6.68
N ARG A 147 6.05 8.30 7.32
CA ARG A 147 6.07 8.16 8.78
C ARG A 147 7.47 7.96 9.35
N LYS A 148 7.93 8.95 10.09
CA LYS A 148 9.22 8.89 10.81
C LYS A 148 9.29 7.78 11.86
N ASP A 149 8.14 7.31 12.34
CA ASP A 149 8.03 6.26 13.36
C ASP A 149 7.75 4.85 12.79
N ALA A 150 7.72 4.67 11.46
CA ALA A 150 7.38 3.41 10.79
C ALA A 150 8.20 2.22 11.32
N ARG A 151 9.50 2.38 11.50
CA ARG A 151 10.37 1.33 12.06
C ARG A 151 9.96 0.93 13.48
N LYS A 152 9.67 1.89 14.34
CA LYS A 152 9.27 1.64 15.72
C LYS A 152 7.93 0.90 15.78
N ILE A 153 7.00 1.27 14.91
CA ILE A 153 5.69 0.60 14.81
C ILE A 153 5.88 -0.82 14.29
N LEU A 154 6.69 -1.02 13.24
CA LEU A 154 7.01 -2.34 12.71
C LEU A 154 7.57 -3.25 13.80
N ASP A 155 8.60 -2.84 14.54
CA ASP A 155 9.22 -3.62 15.62
C ASP A 155 8.21 -3.99 16.71
N THR A 156 7.34 -3.02 17.08
CA THR A 156 6.32 -3.23 18.11
C THR A 156 5.27 -4.25 17.67
N ARG A 157 4.75 -4.11 16.46
CA ARG A 157 3.72 -5.01 15.92
C ARG A 157 4.28 -6.39 15.58
N ALA A 158 5.49 -6.47 15.02
CA ALA A 158 6.16 -7.74 14.74
C ALA A 158 6.32 -8.59 16.00
N ARG A 159 6.69 -7.94 17.11
CA ARG A 159 6.78 -8.60 18.42
C ARG A 159 5.39 -9.00 18.95
N SER A 160 4.41 -8.10 18.87
CA SER A 160 3.07 -8.33 19.40
C SER A 160 2.32 -9.42 18.64
N PHE A 161 2.42 -9.45 17.30
CA PHE A 161 1.67 -10.36 16.46
C PHE A 161 2.30 -11.76 16.40
N PHE A 162 3.62 -11.83 16.23
CA PHE A 162 4.32 -13.07 15.91
C PHE A 162 5.52 -13.37 16.83
N GLY A 163 5.80 -12.52 17.81
CA GLY A 163 6.96 -12.68 18.69
C GLY A 163 8.29 -12.41 17.97
N PHE A 164 8.29 -11.75 16.81
CA PHE A 164 9.52 -11.47 16.08
C PHE A 164 10.38 -10.45 16.82
N GLY A 165 11.64 -10.82 17.04
CA GLY A 165 12.66 -9.92 17.57
C GLY A 165 13.29 -9.05 16.47
N PRO A 166 14.08 -8.02 16.86
CA PRO A 166 14.71 -7.10 15.91
C PRO A 166 15.51 -7.79 14.80
N LYS A 167 16.21 -8.88 15.13
CA LYS A 167 16.99 -9.64 14.15
C LYS A 167 16.13 -10.19 13.01
N VAL A 168 14.95 -10.74 13.33
CA VAL A 168 14.01 -11.28 12.31
C VAL A 168 13.47 -10.14 11.44
N VAL A 169 13.17 -9.00 12.04
CA VAL A 169 12.72 -7.81 11.30
C VAL A 169 13.82 -7.30 10.37
N ASP A 170 15.07 -7.25 10.82
CA ASP A 170 16.21 -6.83 9.98
C ASP A 170 16.47 -7.80 8.83
N GLU A 171 16.32 -9.11 9.06
CA GLU A 171 16.42 -10.12 8.00
C GLU A 171 15.33 -9.94 6.94
N ILE A 172 14.08 -9.65 7.33
CA ILE A 172 12.98 -9.34 6.39
C ILE A 172 13.31 -8.08 5.60
N LEU A 173 13.66 -6.98 6.28
CA LEU A 173 13.97 -5.71 5.63
C LEU A 173 15.13 -5.82 4.65
N SER A 174 16.15 -6.62 4.95
CA SER A 174 17.31 -6.81 4.06
C SER A 174 17.01 -7.77 2.90
N GLY A 175 16.14 -8.75 3.09
CA GLY A 175 15.81 -9.77 2.07
C GLY A 175 14.80 -9.31 1.04
N VAL A 176 13.79 -8.52 1.45
CA VAL A 176 12.68 -8.10 0.58
C VAL A 176 13.12 -7.40 -0.70
N PRO A 177 14.05 -6.41 -0.70
CA PRO A 177 14.43 -5.73 -1.94
C PRO A 177 15.05 -6.67 -2.98
N ALA A 178 15.93 -7.58 -2.55
CA ALA A 178 16.60 -8.52 -3.45
C ALA A 178 15.61 -9.53 -4.07
N HIS A 179 14.71 -10.08 -3.24
CA HIS A 179 13.70 -11.02 -3.73
C HIS A 179 12.66 -10.31 -4.62
N ALA A 180 12.25 -9.09 -4.28
CA ALA A 180 11.34 -8.31 -5.12
C ALA A 180 11.98 -7.92 -6.46
N ALA A 181 13.28 -7.57 -6.48
CA ALA A 181 13.99 -7.28 -7.72
C ALA A 181 14.01 -8.50 -8.66
N ALA A 182 14.32 -9.69 -8.13
CA ALA A 182 14.35 -10.93 -8.92
C ALA A 182 12.98 -11.26 -9.55
N ILE A 183 11.87 -11.02 -8.84
CA ILE A 183 10.52 -11.20 -9.38
C ILE A 183 10.18 -10.05 -10.32
N GLY A 184 10.56 -8.82 -9.98
CA GLY A 184 10.29 -7.60 -10.74
C GLY A 184 10.84 -7.64 -12.15
N GLU A 185 12.01 -8.27 -12.37
CA GLU A 185 12.60 -8.47 -13.70
C GLU A 185 11.63 -9.16 -14.67
N ALA A 186 10.91 -10.18 -14.20
CA ALA A 186 9.94 -10.92 -15.03
C ALA A 186 8.73 -10.05 -15.44
N PHE A 187 8.41 -9.01 -14.66
CA PHE A 187 7.30 -8.09 -14.91
C PHE A 187 7.73 -6.72 -15.41
N SER A 188 9.05 -6.49 -15.60
CA SER A 188 9.66 -5.19 -15.93
C SER A 188 9.27 -4.11 -14.89
N ILE A 189 9.29 -4.46 -13.62
CA ILE A 189 9.10 -3.57 -12.47
C ILE A 189 10.50 -3.34 -11.86
N GLU A 190 10.93 -2.06 -11.81
CA GLU A 190 12.19 -1.69 -11.17
C GLU A 190 12.00 -1.61 -9.66
N VAL A 191 12.88 -2.28 -8.91
CA VAL A 191 12.87 -2.31 -7.45
C VAL A 191 14.20 -1.71 -6.94
N ASP A 192 14.40 -0.41 -7.15
CA ASP A 192 15.53 0.30 -6.56
C ASP A 192 15.13 0.97 -5.25
N ALA A 193 15.85 0.64 -4.16
CA ALA A 193 15.61 1.19 -2.82
C ALA A 193 15.97 2.70 -2.70
N LYS A 194 16.44 3.33 -3.77
CA LYS A 194 16.96 4.72 -3.78
C LYS A 194 16.27 5.67 -4.77
N THR A 195 15.07 5.37 -5.23
CA THR A 195 14.36 6.36 -6.04
C THR A 195 13.83 7.44 -5.10
N GLU A 196 14.55 8.56 -5.06
CA GLU A 196 14.14 9.80 -4.39
C GLU A 196 12.69 10.13 -4.76
N ALA A 197 11.94 10.61 -3.77
CA ALA A 197 10.58 11.09 -3.95
C ALA A 197 10.53 12.05 -5.15
N ALA A 198 9.93 11.62 -6.25
CA ALA A 198 9.52 12.54 -7.30
C ALA A 198 8.56 13.53 -6.63
N ALA A 199 8.96 14.77 -6.54
CA ALA A 199 8.14 15.85 -6.03
C ALA A 199 6.80 15.81 -6.77
N ALA A 200 5.70 15.85 -6.03
CA ALA A 200 4.40 16.06 -6.64
C ALA A 200 4.50 17.32 -7.53
N PRO A 201 3.97 17.31 -8.76
CA PRO A 201 4.00 18.49 -9.60
C PRO A 201 3.37 19.64 -8.82
N ALA A 202 4.01 20.81 -8.88
CA ALA A 202 3.51 22.01 -8.23
C ALA A 202 2.05 22.25 -8.67
N GLU A 203 1.21 22.77 -7.76
CA GLU A 203 -0.22 23.05 -8.01
C GLU A 203 -0.45 23.83 -9.31
N GLU A 204 0.50 24.65 -9.73
CA GLU A 204 0.48 25.42 -10.98
C GLU A 204 0.48 24.56 -12.26
N GLU A 205 1.05 23.34 -12.24
CA GLU A 205 1.08 22.46 -13.42
C GLU A 205 -0.22 21.66 -13.58
N LEU A 206 -0.96 21.45 -12.49
CA LEU A 206 -2.26 20.75 -12.50
C LEU A 206 -3.39 21.68 -12.94
N LEU A 207 -3.32 22.97 -12.60
CA LEU A 207 -4.31 23.99 -13.01
C LEU A 207 -4.22 24.33 -14.50
N ASN A 208 -3.01 24.29 -15.10
CA ASN A 208 -2.80 24.59 -16.51
C ASN A 208 -3.15 23.46 -17.49
N LYS A 209 -3.56 22.27 -17.01
CA LYS A 209 -3.96 21.13 -17.86
C LYS A 209 -5.42 20.71 -17.67
N CYS A 210 -6.26 21.58 -17.12
CA CYS A 210 -7.68 21.29 -16.99
C CYS A 210 -8.40 21.58 -18.33
N PRO A 211 -8.98 20.58 -19.02
CA PRO A 211 -9.71 20.81 -20.28
C PRO A 211 -10.90 21.76 -20.17
N ALA A 212 -11.38 22.02 -18.94
CA ALA A 212 -12.47 22.97 -18.70
C ALA A 212 -11.99 24.44 -18.73
N CYS A 213 -10.70 24.72 -18.48
CA CYS A 213 -10.17 26.07 -18.49
C CYS A 213 -9.85 26.58 -19.91
N GLU A 214 -9.61 25.69 -20.88
CA GLU A 214 -9.36 26.05 -22.27
C GLU A 214 -10.63 26.53 -23.00
N ALA A 215 -11.82 26.26 -22.47
CA ALA A 215 -13.09 26.64 -23.09
C ALA A 215 -13.54 28.12 -22.76
N GLU A 216 -12.97 28.74 -21.73
CA GLU A 216 -13.34 30.12 -21.34
C GLU A 216 -12.48 31.20 -21.99
N GLU A 217 -11.33 30.88 -22.57
CA GLU A 217 -10.50 31.89 -23.28
C GLU A 217 -10.86 32.11 -24.75
N GLN A 218 -11.86 31.38 -25.28
CA GLN A 218 -12.30 31.50 -26.69
C GLN A 218 -13.72 32.02 -26.83
N SER A 219 -14.28 32.73 -25.84
CA SER A 219 -15.61 33.38 -25.95
C SER A 219 -15.53 34.87 -25.86
#